data_97b0214943ed8b3ceb4cbb8fcbb376c9
#
_entry.id   97b0214943ed8b3ceb4cbb8fcbb376c9
#
_cell.length_a   1.000
_cell.length_b   1.000
_cell.length_c   1.000
_cell.angle_alpha   90.00
_cell.angle_beta   90.00
_cell.angle_gamma   90.00
#
_symmetry.space_group_name_H-M   'P 1'
#
loop_
_entity.id
_entity.type
_entity.pdbx_description
1 polymer ?
#
loop_
_entity_poly.entity_id
_entity_poly.type
_entity_poly.pdbx_seq_one_letter_code
_entity_poly.pdbx_strand_id
1 'polypeptide(L)'
;MHVTVKLVPEVGSLRRRKLIASMREAFRAGKVKDGFRICQFSIQRDHMHVMTEAESNQALSRGMQGWEIRVARRVNARLGRKGKVFADRFHAVPVRSPRQLRNTLCYVLNNGHRHDEAREARWNGIDPFSSAWHFDGWSHDRWRRGLDPPPGEATVAAAESWLMTTGWRRWGPIGVGEVPRAAGPRAVTREEWLAEPA
;
A
#
# COMPACT_ATOMS: atom_id res chain seq x y z
N MET A 1 1.47 1.82 -10.47
CA MET A 1 2.10 2.96 -9.76
C MET A 1 2.40 2.59 -8.33
N HIS A 2 3.50 3.08 -7.76
CA HIS A 2 3.75 3.07 -6.32
C HIS A 2 3.45 4.47 -5.77
N VAL A 3 2.49 4.56 -4.87
CA VAL A 3 2.01 5.83 -4.32
C VAL A 3 2.37 5.90 -2.84
N THR A 4 2.86 7.05 -2.39
CA THR A 4 3.12 7.34 -0.98
C THR A 4 2.29 8.54 -0.55
N VAL A 5 1.59 8.42 0.58
CA VAL A 5 0.84 9.51 1.22
C VAL A 5 1.35 9.72 2.64
N LYS A 6 1.65 10.96 2.99
CA LYS A 6 2.12 11.34 4.33
C LYS A 6 1.00 11.98 5.13
N LEU A 7 1.06 11.82 6.46
CA LEU A 7 0.11 12.43 7.38
C LEU A 7 0.68 13.68 8.02
N VAL A 8 -0.23 14.54 8.48
CA VAL A 8 0.14 15.64 9.39
C VAL A 8 0.51 15.06 10.76
N PRO A 9 1.49 15.65 11.48
CA PRO A 9 1.96 15.13 12.78
C PRO A 9 0.85 14.97 13.81
N GLU A 10 -0.17 15.82 13.76
CA GLU A 10 -1.30 15.85 14.71
C GLU A 10 -2.18 14.59 14.66
N VAL A 11 -2.10 13.79 13.61
CA VAL A 11 -2.76 12.48 13.53
C VAL A 11 -2.07 11.46 14.45
N GLY A 12 -0.75 11.59 14.60
CA GLY A 12 0.08 10.63 15.29
C GLY A 12 0.18 9.31 14.51
N SER A 13 0.35 8.21 15.22
CA SER A 13 0.53 6.91 14.56
C SER A 13 -0.78 6.34 14.02
N LEU A 14 -0.76 5.87 12.76
CA LEU A 14 -1.85 5.07 12.17
C LEU A 14 -1.84 3.62 12.66
N ARG A 15 -0.72 3.12 13.16
CA ARG A 15 -0.58 1.73 13.61
C ARG A 15 -1.16 1.51 15.02
N ARG A 16 -2.36 2.02 15.21
CA ARG A 16 -3.15 1.82 16.45
C ARG A 16 -4.23 0.78 16.21
N ARG A 17 -4.39 -0.18 17.13
CA ARG A 17 -5.44 -1.22 17.03
C ARG A 17 -6.84 -0.64 16.76
N LYS A 18 -7.17 0.50 17.37
CA LYS A 18 -8.46 1.15 17.18
C LYS A 18 -8.68 1.70 15.75
N LEU A 19 -7.62 1.90 14.95
CA LEU A 19 -7.72 2.42 13.58
C LEU A 19 -7.77 1.32 12.52
N ILE A 20 -7.26 0.13 12.79
CA ILE A 20 -7.06 -0.90 11.76
C ILE A 20 -8.35 -1.28 11.03
N ALA A 21 -9.44 -1.48 11.77
CA ALA A 21 -10.74 -1.82 11.18
C ALA A 21 -11.25 -0.70 10.27
N SER A 22 -11.21 0.54 10.74
CA SER A 22 -11.64 1.72 9.96
C SER A 22 -10.78 1.96 8.73
N MET A 23 -9.47 1.68 8.81
CA MET A 23 -8.57 1.75 7.67
C MET A 23 -8.88 0.67 6.64
N ARG A 24 -9.10 -0.57 7.07
CA ARG A 24 -9.50 -1.67 6.18
C ARG A 24 -10.81 -1.36 5.44
N GLU A 25 -11.78 -0.76 6.13
CA GLU A 25 -13.03 -0.31 5.51
C GLU A 25 -12.79 0.81 4.48
N ALA A 26 -11.89 1.76 4.76
CA ALA A 26 -11.54 2.81 3.82
C ALA A 26 -10.91 2.24 2.54
N PHE A 27 -10.00 1.27 2.67
CA PHE A 27 -9.43 0.55 1.54
C PHE A 27 -10.50 -0.23 0.78
N ARG A 28 -11.32 -1.01 1.47
CA ARG A 28 -12.40 -1.81 0.86
C ARG A 28 -13.36 -0.95 0.05
N ALA A 29 -13.79 0.18 0.59
CA ALA A 29 -14.71 1.09 -0.06
C ALA A 29 -14.08 1.95 -1.18
N GLY A 30 -12.77 2.05 -1.23
CA GLY A 30 -12.04 2.86 -2.20
C GLY A 30 -11.14 2.08 -3.15
N LYS A 31 -11.15 0.74 -3.07
CA LYS A 31 -10.21 -0.12 -3.83
C LYS A 31 -10.40 -0.10 -5.34
N VAL A 32 -11.61 0.23 -5.82
CA VAL A 32 -11.93 0.33 -7.25
C VAL A 32 -12.74 1.60 -7.51
N LYS A 33 -12.40 2.29 -8.57
CA LYS A 33 -13.14 3.38 -9.17
C LYS A 33 -12.79 3.41 -10.66
N ASP A 34 -13.62 4.02 -11.50
CA ASP A 34 -13.48 4.11 -12.96
C ASP A 34 -12.01 4.28 -13.41
N GLY A 35 -11.46 3.25 -14.04
CA GLY A 35 -10.06 3.22 -14.48
C GLY A 35 -9.00 3.28 -13.39
N PHE A 36 -9.35 3.05 -12.10
CA PHE A 36 -8.43 3.05 -10.97
C PHE A 36 -8.70 1.88 -10.03
N ARG A 37 -7.62 1.26 -9.50
CA ARG A 37 -7.70 0.22 -8.48
C ARG A 37 -6.50 0.22 -7.53
N ILE A 38 -6.74 -0.15 -6.29
CA ILE A 38 -5.71 -0.38 -5.27
C ILE A 38 -5.46 -1.88 -5.18
N CYS A 39 -4.24 -2.30 -5.53
CA CYS A 39 -3.86 -3.71 -5.58
C CYS A 39 -3.11 -4.19 -4.34
N GLN A 40 -2.28 -3.35 -3.72
CA GLN A 40 -1.58 -3.66 -2.46
C GLN A 40 -1.39 -2.39 -1.64
N PHE A 41 -1.21 -2.54 -0.32
CA PHE A 41 -0.87 -1.42 0.56
C PHE A 41 -0.09 -1.85 1.80
N SER A 42 0.54 -0.87 2.44
CA SER A 42 1.12 -0.97 3.77
C SER A 42 0.93 0.35 4.54
N ILE A 43 0.46 0.25 5.78
CA ILE A 43 0.22 1.38 6.67
C ILE A 43 1.37 1.47 7.65
N GLN A 44 2.09 2.59 7.61
CA GLN A 44 3.17 2.92 8.53
C GLN A 44 2.69 3.90 9.61
N ARG A 45 3.57 4.36 10.48
CA ARG A 45 3.21 5.26 11.58
C ARG A 45 2.64 6.59 11.06
N ASP A 46 3.35 7.23 10.13
CA ASP A 46 3.09 8.59 9.64
C ASP A 46 2.81 8.66 8.13
N HIS A 47 2.83 7.52 7.44
CA HIS A 47 2.59 7.45 6.00
C HIS A 47 1.98 6.11 5.59
N MET A 48 1.57 6.01 4.34
CA MET A 48 1.11 4.77 3.72
C MET A 48 1.74 4.61 2.35
N HIS A 49 2.05 3.35 2.00
CA HIS A 49 2.40 2.93 0.66
C HIS A 49 1.22 2.23 0.01
N VAL A 50 0.94 2.58 -1.23
CA VAL A 50 -0.18 2.01 -1.99
C VAL A 50 0.30 1.64 -3.39
N MET A 51 0.05 0.40 -3.79
CA MET A 51 0.27 -0.05 -5.16
C MET A 51 -1.03 0.07 -5.92
N THR A 52 -1.01 0.82 -7.03
CA THR A 52 -2.21 1.10 -7.81
C THR A 52 -2.01 0.78 -9.29
N GLU A 53 -3.10 0.43 -9.96
CA GLU A 53 -3.23 0.49 -11.41
C GLU A 53 -4.18 1.64 -11.75
N ALA A 54 -3.84 2.39 -12.80
CA ALA A 54 -4.66 3.48 -13.31
C ALA A 54 -4.47 3.61 -14.82
N GLU A 55 -5.56 3.79 -15.54
CA GLU A 55 -5.59 3.93 -17.00
C GLU A 55 -5.03 5.28 -17.46
N SER A 56 -5.08 6.28 -16.59
CA SER A 56 -4.58 7.62 -16.85
C SER A 56 -4.20 8.34 -15.55
N ASN A 57 -3.47 9.43 -15.68
CA ASN A 57 -3.15 10.32 -14.56
C ASN A 57 -4.40 10.92 -13.93
N GLN A 58 -5.42 11.17 -14.73
CA GLN A 58 -6.69 11.69 -14.26
C GLN A 58 -7.44 10.62 -13.43
N ALA A 59 -7.46 9.36 -13.89
CA ALA A 59 -8.03 8.24 -13.14
C ALA A 59 -7.29 8.04 -11.81
N LEU A 60 -5.95 8.05 -11.84
CA LEU A 60 -5.13 7.99 -10.62
C LEU A 60 -5.48 9.12 -9.64
N SER A 61 -5.51 10.36 -10.13
CA SER A 61 -5.79 11.53 -9.28
C SER A 61 -7.17 11.46 -8.64
N ARG A 62 -8.21 11.14 -9.43
CA ARG A 62 -9.59 11.01 -8.94
C ARG A 62 -9.75 9.83 -7.98
N GLY A 63 -9.11 8.70 -8.29
CA GLY A 63 -9.14 7.51 -7.45
C GLY A 63 -8.49 7.76 -6.10
N MET A 64 -7.27 8.30 -6.10
CA MET A 64 -6.53 8.64 -4.88
C MET A 64 -7.27 9.69 -4.05
N GLN A 65 -7.75 10.77 -4.66
CA GLN A 65 -8.51 11.80 -3.94
C GLN A 65 -9.75 11.20 -3.25
N GLY A 66 -10.52 10.39 -3.97
CA GLY A 66 -11.71 9.74 -3.40
C GLY A 66 -11.38 8.81 -2.24
N TRP A 67 -10.26 8.06 -2.34
CA TRP A 67 -9.79 7.19 -1.28
C TRP A 67 -9.26 7.99 -0.09
N GLU A 68 -8.44 9.03 -0.30
CA GLU A 68 -7.91 9.89 0.76
C GLU A 68 -9.03 10.55 1.57
N ILE A 69 -10.09 11.04 0.91
CA ILE A 69 -11.27 11.59 1.59
C ILE A 69 -11.92 10.55 2.53
N ARG A 70 -12.04 9.31 2.08
CA ARG A 70 -12.61 8.22 2.90
C ARG A 70 -11.73 7.91 4.10
N VAL A 71 -10.42 7.84 3.91
CA VAL A 71 -9.44 7.64 4.99
C VAL A 71 -9.53 8.79 5.99
N ALA A 72 -9.48 10.03 5.51
CA ALA A 72 -9.50 11.22 6.37
C ALA A 72 -10.77 11.28 7.25
N ARG A 73 -11.94 11.02 6.65
CA ARG A 73 -13.21 10.98 7.39
C ARG A 73 -13.20 9.93 8.50
N ARG A 74 -12.73 8.70 8.19
CA ARG A 74 -12.70 7.61 9.17
C ARG A 74 -11.67 7.83 10.27
N VAL A 75 -10.48 8.30 9.92
CA VAL A 75 -9.43 8.62 10.89
C VAL A 75 -9.90 9.72 11.85
N ASN A 76 -10.45 10.80 11.32
CA ASN A 76 -10.96 11.90 12.13
C ASN A 76 -12.11 11.46 13.04
N ALA A 77 -13.08 10.72 12.52
CA ALA A 77 -14.18 10.18 13.32
C ALA A 77 -13.67 9.26 14.44
N ARG A 78 -12.73 8.36 14.13
CA ARG A 78 -12.20 7.39 15.10
C ARG A 78 -11.31 8.00 16.17
N LEU A 79 -10.67 9.12 15.85
CA LEU A 79 -9.80 9.87 16.79
C LEU A 79 -10.52 11.02 17.49
N GLY A 80 -11.79 11.28 17.18
CA GLY A 80 -12.55 12.40 17.74
C GLY A 80 -11.99 13.78 17.34
N ARG A 81 -11.37 13.88 16.14
CA ARG A 81 -10.70 15.11 15.67
C ARG A 81 -11.34 15.63 14.38
N LYS A 82 -11.03 16.86 14.06
CA LYS A 82 -11.38 17.54 12.81
C LYS A 82 -10.11 18.01 12.10
N GLY A 83 -10.25 18.42 10.84
CA GLY A 83 -9.18 19.04 10.06
C GLY A 83 -8.39 18.08 9.19
N LYS A 84 -7.26 18.56 8.71
CA LYS A 84 -6.39 17.89 7.73
C LYS A 84 -5.81 16.60 8.32
N VAL A 85 -5.77 15.56 7.48
CA VAL A 85 -5.16 14.25 7.82
C VAL A 85 -3.89 14.04 7.02
N PHE A 86 -3.90 14.38 5.75
CA PHE A 86 -2.73 14.25 4.87
C PHE A 86 -1.94 15.56 4.82
N ALA A 87 -0.62 15.46 4.89
CA ALA A 87 0.27 16.62 4.88
C ALA A 87 0.25 17.33 3.53
N ASP A 88 0.38 16.55 2.45
CA ASP A 88 0.46 17.04 1.08
C ASP A 88 -0.35 16.15 0.12
N ARG A 89 -0.25 16.47 -1.17
CA ARG A 89 -0.70 15.56 -2.22
C ARG A 89 0.13 14.27 -2.18
N PHE A 90 -0.44 13.18 -2.66
CA PHE A 90 0.29 11.93 -2.80
C PHE A 90 1.48 12.08 -3.76
N HIS A 91 2.53 11.33 -3.48
CA HIS A 91 3.67 11.16 -4.39
C HIS A 91 3.53 9.82 -5.11
N ALA A 92 3.57 9.82 -6.45
CA ALA A 92 3.42 8.63 -7.26
C ALA A 92 4.66 8.39 -8.13
N VAL A 93 5.15 7.16 -8.12
CA VAL A 93 6.28 6.71 -8.93
C VAL A 93 5.81 5.61 -9.87
N PRO A 94 6.02 5.74 -11.19
CA PRO A 94 5.75 4.68 -12.15
C PRO A 94 6.61 3.45 -11.88
N VAL A 95 5.99 2.28 -11.94
CA VAL A 95 6.69 0.99 -11.89
C VAL A 95 6.61 0.38 -13.28
N ARG A 96 7.74 0.29 -13.97
CA ARG A 96 7.78 0.02 -15.41
C ARG A 96 8.37 -1.34 -15.79
N SER A 97 9.05 -2.02 -14.87
CA SER A 97 9.66 -3.31 -15.17
C SER A 97 9.26 -4.40 -14.16
N PRO A 98 9.29 -5.67 -14.58
CA PRO A 98 9.02 -6.82 -13.72
C PRO A 98 9.91 -6.84 -12.47
N ARG A 99 11.20 -6.57 -12.61
CA ARG A 99 12.16 -6.55 -11.50
C ARG A 99 11.85 -5.41 -10.53
N GLN A 100 11.57 -4.22 -11.07
CA GLN A 100 11.18 -3.06 -10.25
C GLN A 100 9.91 -3.36 -9.48
N LEU A 101 8.91 -3.96 -10.13
CA LEU A 101 7.66 -4.30 -9.45
C LEU A 101 7.85 -5.31 -8.33
N ARG A 102 8.61 -6.41 -8.56
CA ARG A 102 8.90 -7.38 -7.50
C ARG A 102 9.56 -6.72 -6.30
N ASN A 103 10.55 -5.87 -6.54
CA ASN A 103 11.24 -5.15 -5.46
C ASN A 103 10.31 -4.20 -4.72
N THR A 104 9.41 -3.51 -5.44
CA THR A 104 8.43 -2.60 -4.84
C THR A 104 7.38 -3.37 -4.03
N LEU A 105 6.88 -4.50 -4.52
CA LEU A 105 5.96 -5.38 -3.77
C LEU A 105 6.63 -5.90 -2.50
N CYS A 106 7.87 -6.39 -2.60
CA CYS A 106 8.65 -6.81 -1.45
C CYS A 106 8.81 -5.67 -0.43
N TYR A 107 9.16 -4.48 -0.89
CA TYR A 107 9.29 -3.29 -0.05
C TYR A 107 7.98 -2.93 0.64
N VAL A 108 6.87 -2.86 -0.10
CA VAL A 108 5.57 -2.46 0.44
C VAL A 108 5.05 -3.48 1.44
N LEU A 109 5.08 -4.77 1.11
CA LEU A 109 4.45 -5.81 1.92
C LEU A 109 5.28 -6.19 3.17
N ASN A 110 6.60 -6.04 3.11
CA ASN A 110 7.52 -6.30 4.22
C ASN A 110 8.00 -5.02 4.93
N ASN A 111 7.39 -3.87 4.67
CA ASN A 111 7.87 -2.59 5.21
C ASN A 111 7.86 -2.57 6.75
N GLY A 112 6.88 -3.18 7.38
CA GLY A 112 6.82 -3.29 8.84
C GLY A 112 8.02 -4.02 9.45
N HIS A 113 8.60 -4.99 8.77
CA HIS A 113 9.85 -5.67 9.21
C HIS A 113 11.08 -4.76 9.14
N ARG A 114 11.10 -3.84 8.18
CA ARG A 114 12.21 -2.91 8.00
C ARG A 114 12.31 -1.86 9.10
N HIS A 115 11.19 -1.43 9.63
CA HIS A 115 11.12 -0.37 10.65
C HIS A 115 11.10 -0.91 12.09
N ASP A 116 11.58 -2.14 12.32
CA ASP A 116 11.56 -2.82 13.62
C ASP A 116 10.16 -2.93 14.27
N GLU A 117 9.12 -2.57 13.55
CA GLU A 117 7.74 -2.65 14.04
C GLU A 117 7.31 -4.10 14.30
N ALA A 118 7.93 -5.06 13.63
CA ALA A 118 7.75 -6.48 13.88
C ALA A 118 8.29 -6.89 15.27
N ARG A 119 9.39 -6.29 15.72
CA ARG A 119 9.97 -6.52 17.04
C ARG A 119 9.08 -5.99 18.15
N GLU A 120 8.58 -4.74 17.99
CA GLU A 120 7.67 -4.13 18.96
C GLU A 120 6.35 -4.89 19.07
N ALA A 121 5.84 -5.42 17.96
CA ALA A 121 4.54 -6.10 17.90
C ALA A 121 4.61 -7.61 18.16
N ARG A 122 5.79 -8.22 18.30
CA ARG A 122 5.99 -9.68 18.48
C ARG A 122 5.23 -10.54 17.46
N TRP A 123 5.09 -10.05 16.20
CA TRP A 123 4.41 -10.84 15.16
C TRP A 123 5.42 -11.60 14.30
N ASN A 124 5.15 -12.90 14.19
CA ASN A 124 5.90 -13.79 13.33
C ASN A 124 5.14 -13.97 12.02
N GLY A 125 5.60 -13.32 10.95
CA GLY A 125 4.96 -13.47 9.65
C GLY A 125 4.67 -12.16 8.96
N ILE A 126 3.46 -12.00 8.42
CA ILE A 126 3.07 -10.82 7.64
C ILE A 126 2.61 -9.66 8.53
N ASP A 127 2.79 -8.45 8.01
CA ASP A 127 2.34 -7.23 8.68
C ASP A 127 0.81 -7.11 8.69
N PRO A 128 0.14 -7.10 9.87
CA PRO A 128 -1.31 -6.96 9.96
C PRO A 128 -1.82 -5.59 9.50
N PHE A 129 -0.94 -4.58 9.38
CA PHE A 129 -1.25 -3.25 8.86
C PHE A 129 -0.99 -3.13 7.36
N SER A 130 -0.94 -4.26 6.65
CA SER A 130 -0.77 -4.31 5.20
C SER A 130 -1.82 -5.19 4.54
N SER A 131 -1.81 -5.22 3.22
CA SER A 131 -2.60 -6.15 2.40
C SER A 131 -1.97 -7.52 2.24
N ALA A 132 -0.88 -7.79 2.93
CA ALA A 132 -0.06 -9.00 2.81
C ALA A 132 -0.85 -10.32 2.92
N TRP A 133 -1.96 -10.33 3.68
CA TRP A 133 -2.87 -11.47 3.75
C TRP A 133 -3.46 -11.87 2.39
N HIS A 134 -3.76 -10.90 1.55
CA HIS A 134 -4.38 -11.10 0.25
C HIS A 134 -3.37 -11.29 -0.88
N PHE A 135 -2.07 -11.26 -0.57
CA PHE A 135 -1.03 -11.44 -1.56
C PHE A 135 -0.75 -12.94 -1.79
N ASP A 136 -0.77 -13.35 -3.05
CA ASP A 136 -0.63 -14.75 -3.48
C ASP A 136 0.79 -15.12 -3.96
N GLY A 137 1.74 -14.19 -3.82
CA GLY A 137 3.10 -14.34 -4.31
C GLY A 137 4.16 -14.66 -3.25
N TRP A 138 3.76 -15.09 -2.06
CA TRP A 138 4.69 -15.50 -1.01
C TRP A 138 5.41 -16.80 -1.37
N SER A 139 6.67 -16.92 -0.96
CA SER A 139 7.48 -18.13 -1.15
C SER A 139 6.95 -19.34 -0.38
N HIS A 140 6.17 -19.12 0.66
CA HIS A 140 5.48 -20.14 1.46
C HIS A 140 4.31 -19.52 2.21
N ASP A 141 3.37 -20.35 2.65
CA ASP A 141 2.18 -19.97 3.40
C ASP A 141 2.20 -20.34 4.90
N ARG A 142 3.36 -20.80 5.39
CA ARG A 142 3.53 -21.24 6.80
C ARG A 142 3.09 -20.19 7.82
N TRP A 143 3.19 -18.92 7.48
CA TRP A 143 2.76 -17.79 8.29
C TRP A 143 1.24 -17.75 8.54
N ARG A 144 0.44 -18.46 7.73
CA ARG A 144 -1.03 -18.56 7.91
C ARG A 144 -1.44 -19.49 9.03
N ARG A 145 -0.55 -20.37 9.50
CA ARG A 145 -0.89 -21.39 10.50
C ARG A 145 -1.33 -20.74 11.82
N GLY A 146 -2.55 -21.07 12.27
CA GLY A 146 -3.12 -20.53 13.50
C GLY A 146 -3.58 -19.09 13.45
N LEU A 147 -3.70 -18.50 12.24
CA LEU A 147 -4.23 -17.16 12.05
C LEU A 147 -5.55 -17.21 11.27
N ASP A 148 -6.53 -16.47 11.75
CA ASP A 148 -7.77 -16.24 11.01
C ASP A 148 -7.59 -15.18 9.94
N PRO A 149 -8.29 -15.31 8.79
CA PRO A 149 -8.31 -14.24 7.78
C PRO A 149 -8.91 -12.96 8.36
N PRO A 150 -8.46 -11.79 7.90
CA PRO A 150 -9.11 -10.54 8.26
C PRO A 150 -10.59 -10.59 7.92
N PRO A 151 -11.49 -10.15 8.81
CA PRO A 151 -12.93 -10.24 8.61
C PRO A 151 -13.39 -9.42 7.39
N GLY A 152 -14.39 -9.95 6.69
CA GLY A 152 -15.03 -9.32 5.54
C GLY A 152 -14.29 -9.53 4.23
N GLU A 153 -14.73 -8.84 3.17
CA GLU A 153 -14.14 -8.92 1.84
C GLU A 153 -12.68 -8.45 1.79
N ALA A 154 -11.99 -8.84 0.71
CA ALA A 154 -10.64 -8.36 0.44
C ALA A 154 -10.56 -6.82 0.44
N THR A 155 -9.54 -6.30 1.10
CA THR A 155 -9.30 -4.86 1.22
C THR A 155 -8.64 -4.25 -0.01
N VAL A 156 -8.25 -5.09 -0.95
CA VAL A 156 -7.59 -4.72 -2.22
C VAL A 156 -8.38 -5.29 -3.39
N ALA A 157 -8.22 -4.69 -4.56
CA ALA A 157 -8.73 -5.20 -5.81
C ALA A 157 -7.74 -6.22 -6.42
N ALA A 158 -8.27 -7.14 -7.21
CA ALA A 158 -7.44 -7.94 -8.09
C ALA A 158 -6.71 -7.04 -9.10
N ALA A 159 -5.44 -7.31 -9.32
CA ALA A 159 -4.68 -6.65 -10.37
C ALA A 159 -5.09 -7.17 -11.75
N GLU A 160 -5.00 -6.33 -12.77
CA GLU A 160 -5.36 -6.70 -14.15
C GLU A 160 -4.18 -6.59 -15.13
N SER A 161 -3.22 -5.69 -14.87
CA SER A 161 -2.10 -5.55 -15.78
C SER A 161 -1.21 -6.78 -15.77
N TRP A 162 -0.69 -7.16 -16.94
CA TRP A 162 0.29 -8.24 -17.05
C TRP A 162 1.46 -8.08 -16.08
N LEU A 163 1.92 -6.84 -15.88
CA LEU A 163 3.02 -6.54 -14.96
C LEU A 163 2.69 -6.98 -13.51
N MET A 164 1.50 -6.62 -13.02
CA MET A 164 1.05 -6.90 -11.65
C MET A 164 0.59 -8.36 -11.44
N THR A 165 0.11 -9.03 -12.48
CA THR A 165 -0.38 -10.41 -12.38
C THR A 165 0.72 -11.45 -12.63
N THR A 166 1.53 -11.25 -13.67
CA THR A 166 2.44 -12.27 -14.21
C THR A 166 3.90 -11.81 -14.28
N GLY A 167 4.12 -10.58 -14.76
CA GLY A 167 5.44 -10.11 -15.14
C GLY A 167 6.48 -10.19 -14.02
N TRP A 168 6.16 -9.73 -12.84
CA TRP A 168 7.04 -9.71 -11.68
C TRP A 168 7.42 -11.12 -11.18
N ARG A 169 6.57 -12.13 -11.39
CA ARG A 169 6.78 -13.52 -10.93
C ARG A 169 7.99 -14.19 -11.58
N ARG A 170 8.46 -13.65 -12.71
CA ARG A 170 9.71 -14.10 -13.36
C ARG A 170 10.95 -13.94 -12.48
N TRP A 171 10.87 -13.09 -11.45
CA TRP A 171 11.94 -12.85 -10.48
C TRP A 171 11.78 -13.64 -9.19
N GLY A 172 10.91 -14.65 -9.21
CA GLY A 172 10.62 -15.55 -8.10
C GLY A 172 9.68 -14.97 -7.05
N PRO A 173 9.16 -15.83 -6.16
CA PRO A 173 8.28 -15.45 -5.09
C PRO A 173 8.98 -14.53 -4.08
N ILE A 174 8.19 -13.87 -3.23
CA ILE A 174 8.69 -12.98 -2.19
C ILE A 174 8.74 -13.72 -0.86
N GLY A 175 9.88 -13.66 -0.17
CA GLY A 175 10.02 -14.19 1.18
C GLY A 175 9.29 -13.33 2.21
N VAL A 176 8.60 -13.95 3.16
CA VAL A 176 8.08 -13.23 4.33
C VAL A 176 9.27 -12.74 5.15
N GLY A 177 9.31 -11.43 5.42
CA GLY A 177 10.46 -10.80 6.08
C GLY A 177 11.67 -10.55 5.16
N GLU A 178 11.55 -10.85 3.86
CA GLU A 178 12.58 -10.44 2.90
C GLU A 178 12.75 -8.92 2.92
N VAL A 179 13.95 -8.44 3.21
CA VAL A 179 14.26 -7.02 3.17
C VAL A 179 14.77 -6.67 1.78
N PRO A 180 14.10 -5.79 1.02
CA PRO A 180 14.58 -5.36 -0.28
C PRO A 180 15.96 -4.73 -0.13
N ARG A 181 16.93 -5.17 -0.94
CA ARG A 181 18.21 -4.48 -1.04
C ARG A 181 17.96 -3.04 -1.46
N ALA A 182 18.75 -2.10 -0.95
CA ALA A 182 18.57 -0.64 -1.00
C ALA A 182 18.65 -0.01 -2.40
N ALA A 183 17.82 -0.46 -3.32
CA ALA A 183 17.56 0.16 -4.60
C ALA A 183 16.03 0.27 -4.74
N GLY A 184 15.44 1.12 -3.91
CA GLY A 184 14.12 1.64 -4.21
C GLY A 184 14.14 2.35 -5.57
N PRO A 185 13.01 2.45 -6.29
CA PRO A 185 12.95 3.23 -7.51
C PRO A 185 13.45 4.64 -7.20
N ARG A 186 14.40 5.13 -8.00
CA ARG A 186 14.78 6.56 -7.97
C ARG A 186 13.49 7.36 -8.13
N ALA A 187 13.22 8.24 -7.19
CA ALA A 187 12.11 9.16 -7.31
C ALA A 187 12.30 9.98 -8.60
N VAL A 188 11.39 9.80 -9.54
CA VAL A 188 11.34 10.64 -10.74
C VAL A 188 10.72 11.96 -10.30
N THR A 189 11.38 13.06 -10.56
CA THR A 189 10.81 14.38 -10.27
C THR A 189 9.58 14.63 -11.13
N ARG A 190 8.70 15.54 -10.69
CA ARG A 190 7.52 15.92 -11.46
C ARG A 190 7.88 16.38 -12.88
N GLU A 191 9.02 17.04 -13.06
CA GLU A 191 9.52 17.56 -14.33
C GLU A 191 9.93 16.44 -15.27
N GLU A 192 10.67 15.44 -14.78
CA GLU A 192 11.02 14.23 -15.55
C GLU A 192 9.76 13.43 -15.99
N TRP A 193 8.72 13.46 -15.17
CA TRP A 193 7.48 12.74 -15.45
C TRP A 193 6.59 13.45 -16.49
N LEU A 194 6.61 14.79 -16.52
CA LEU A 194 5.87 15.60 -17.50
C LEU A 194 6.58 15.69 -18.86
N ALA A 195 7.88 15.39 -18.94
CA ALA A 195 8.69 15.48 -20.14
C ALA A 195 8.62 14.25 -21.06
N GLU A 196 7.94 13.14 -20.67
CA GLU A 196 7.82 11.96 -21.53
C GLU A 196 6.62 12.09 -22.47
N PRO A 197 6.84 11.91 -23.80
CA PRO A 197 5.75 11.88 -24.79
C PRO A 197 4.83 10.68 -24.57
N ALA A 198 3.56 10.87 -24.88
CA ALA A 198 2.47 9.92 -24.79
C ALA A 198 2.69 8.68 -25.66
#